data_8ff874fd0d07de4430642ecb91733bfe
#
_entry.id   8ff874fd0d07de4430642ecb91733bfe
#
_cell.length_a   1.000
_cell.length_b   1.000
_cell.length_c   1.000
_cell.angle_alpha   90.00
_cell.angle_beta   90.00
_cell.angle_gamma   90.00
#
_symmetry.space_group_name_H-M   'P 1'
#
loop_
_entity.id
_entity.type
_entity.pdbx_description
1 polymer ?
#
loop_
_entity_poly.entity_id
_entity_poly.type
_entity_poly.pdbx_seq_one_letter_code
_entity_poly.pdbx_strand_id
1 'polypeptide(L)'
;MSMMDKTFTGSQTRSEAGASEPRVGRWQGILRRVLSGDALSYLKSIYWSVRLRGKLAMPLPVFTHWKTRWSVARTANLIVRDRLVVGRMETQIGQNGQEGLDSNVIQIGAGGSLEIDGFVTLGPGVRVLVGPNARLKIGDRSYVTANSKLIVKSDVEIGSGCAISWDVQLMDTDFHHIAQGAQNTQKITIGNNVWIGSRAMILKGVTVGDGAVIAAGAVVTKDVAAGQVVAGNPARVVKEQVRWVP
;
A
#
# COMPACT_ATOMS: atom_id res chain seq x y z
N MET A 1 -59.40 27.31 -3.11
CA MET A 1 -59.84 26.99 -4.47
C MET A 1 -58.99 25.87 -4.96
N SER A 2 -59.47 24.78 -4.78
CA SER A 2 -60.19 23.75 -5.57
C SER A 2 -59.14 22.75 -6.11
N MET A 3 -59.07 21.57 -5.46
CA MET A 3 -59.55 20.23 -5.95
C MET A 3 -58.86 19.78 -7.26
N MET A 4 -58.22 18.63 -7.27
CA MET A 4 -58.87 17.35 -7.48
C MET A 4 -57.91 16.17 -7.20
N ASP A 5 -58.40 15.32 -6.36
CA ASP A 5 -58.14 13.92 -6.10
C ASP A 5 -58.36 13.08 -7.37
N LYS A 6 -57.49 12.12 -7.66
CA LYS A 6 -57.83 10.92 -8.43
C LYS A 6 -57.05 9.72 -7.93
N THR A 7 -57.70 8.99 -7.04
CA THR A 7 -57.54 7.57 -6.80
C THR A 7 -57.63 6.74 -8.11
N PHE A 8 -56.75 5.82 -8.28
CA PHE A 8 -56.96 4.68 -9.19
C PHE A 8 -56.61 3.39 -8.47
N THR A 9 -57.65 2.62 -8.24
CA THR A 9 -57.70 1.29 -7.64
C THR A 9 -57.36 0.22 -8.70
N GLY A 10 -56.55 -0.75 -8.28
CA GLY A 10 -56.81 -2.17 -8.55
C GLY A 10 -56.41 -2.75 -9.89
N SER A 11 -55.47 -3.65 -9.84
CA SER A 11 -55.77 -5.08 -10.17
C SER A 11 -54.53 -5.95 -9.90
N GLN A 12 -54.75 -6.93 -9.03
CA GLN A 12 -53.87 -8.10 -8.89
C GLN A 12 -53.97 -8.93 -10.16
N THR A 13 -52.83 -9.31 -10.70
CA THR A 13 -52.76 -10.57 -11.45
C THR A 13 -51.59 -11.39 -10.89
N ARG A 14 -51.98 -12.58 -10.50
CA ARG A 14 -51.18 -13.69 -10.02
C ARG A 14 -50.38 -14.32 -11.17
N SER A 15 -49.30 -14.96 -10.71
CA SER A 15 -48.62 -16.12 -11.29
C SER A 15 -47.76 -15.89 -12.53
N GLU A 16 -46.49 -16.21 -12.38
CA GLU A 16 -46.06 -17.49 -12.96
C GLU A 16 -44.70 -17.90 -12.37
N ALA A 17 -44.74 -19.10 -11.92
CA ALA A 17 -43.75 -20.16 -11.80
C ALA A 17 -42.27 -19.82 -12.05
N GLY A 18 -41.48 -20.28 -11.08
CA GLY A 18 -40.05 -20.45 -11.13
C GLY A 18 -39.50 -21.01 -12.43
N ALA A 19 -38.76 -20.18 -13.10
CA ALA A 19 -37.77 -20.65 -14.05
C ALA A 19 -36.42 -20.66 -13.31
N SER A 20 -35.93 -21.85 -13.02
CA SER A 20 -34.59 -22.11 -12.56
C SER A 20 -33.61 -21.51 -13.55
N GLU A 21 -32.84 -20.48 -13.15
CA GLU A 21 -31.73 -19.96 -13.96
C GLU A 21 -30.79 -21.11 -14.34
N PRO A 22 -30.37 -21.19 -15.60
CA PRO A 22 -29.53 -22.28 -16.05
C PRO A 22 -28.17 -22.23 -15.35
N ARG A 23 -27.68 -23.39 -14.91
CA ARG A 23 -26.38 -23.62 -14.24
C ARG A 23 -25.13 -23.10 -15.00
N VAL A 24 -25.32 -22.45 -16.13
CA VAL A 24 -24.27 -21.88 -16.99
C VAL A 24 -23.55 -20.69 -16.32
N GLY A 25 -24.22 -19.91 -15.45
CA GLY A 25 -23.63 -18.76 -14.80
C GLY A 25 -22.51 -19.09 -13.79
N ARG A 26 -22.55 -20.28 -13.17
CA ARG A 26 -21.57 -20.70 -12.18
C ARG A 26 -20.18 -20.95 -12.78
N TRP A 27 -20.12 -21.55 -13.95
CA TRP A 27 -18.87 -21.82 -14.66
C TRP A 27 -18.27 -20.57 -15.31
N GLN A 28 -19.11 -19.65 -15.78
CA GLN A 28 -18.64 -18.35 -16.28
C GLN A 28 -18.04 -17.49 -15.17
N GLY A 29 -18.57 -17.54 -13.94
CA GLY A 29 -17.99 -16.90 -12.78
C GLY A 29 -16.63 -17.49 -12.37
N ILE A 30 -16.48 -18.82 -12.45
CA ILE A 30 -15.22 -19.50 -12.17
C ILE A 30 -14.19 -19.20 -13.27
N LEU A 31 -14.58 -19.27 -14.54
CA LEU A 31 -13.72 -18.91 -15.67
C LEU A 31 -13.26 -17.45 -15.62
N ARG A 32 -14.15 -16.51 -15.28
CA ARG A 32 -13.76 -15.11 -15.06
C ARG A 32 -12.73 -14.97 -13.94
N ARG A 33 -12.89 -15.66 -12.80
CA ARG A 33 -11.92 -15.63 -11.69
C ARG A 33 -10.58 -16.26 -12.06
N VAL A 34 -10.58 -17.34 -12.83
CA VAL A 34 -9.35 -17.96 -13.35
C VAL A 34 -8.66 -17.04 -14.37
N LEU A 35 -9.43 -16.41 -15.26
CA LEU A 35 -8.93 -15.47 -16.26
C LEU A 35 -8.53 -14.12 -15.65
N SER A 36 -9.07 -13.72 -14.49
CA SER A 36 -8.68 -12.49 -13.76
C SER A 36 -7.33 -12.59 -13.06
N GLY A 37 -6.69 -13.74 -13.09
CA GLY A 37 -5.41 -13.97 -12.40
C GLY A 37 -5.54 -14.26 -10.89
N ASP A 38 -6.74 -14.35 -10.33
CA ASP A 38 -6.96 -14.64 -8.91
C ASP A 38 -6.35 -15.99 -8.50
N ALA A 39 -6.54 -17.03 -9.31
CA ALA A 39 -5.95 -18.35 -9.05
C ALA A 39 -4.42 -18.30 -9.03
N LEU A 40 -3.80 -17.57 -9.97
CA LEU A 40 -2.35 -17.36 -10.00
C LEU A 40 -1.87 -16.53 -8.81
N SER A 41 -2.64 -15.55 -8.37
CA SER A 41 -2.37 -14.76 -7.16
C SER A 41 -2.39 -15.65 -5.92
N TYR A 42 -3.33 -16.56 -5.80
CA TYR A 42 -3.38 -17.53 -4.70
C TYR A 42 -2.18 -18.47 -4.68
N LEU A 43 -1.83 -19.07 -5.82
CA LEU A 43 -0.68 -19.97 -5.92
C LEU A 43 0.62 -19.25 -5.53
N LYS A 44 0.81 -18.02 -6.01
CA LYS A 44 1.96 -17.21 -5.67
C LYS A 44 1.99 -16.82 -4.19
N SER A 45 0.84 -16.52 -3.62
CA SER A 45 0.69 -16.22 -2.19
C SER A 45 1.01 -17.43 -1.32
N ILE A 46 0.56 -18.63 -1.71
CA ILE A 46 0.92 -19.90 -1.06
C ILE A 46 2.43 -20.10 -1.09
N TYR A 47 3.06 -19.95 -2.26
CA TYR A 47 4.51 -20.10 -2.41
C TYR A 47 5.28 -19.20 -1.43
N TRP A 48 4.97 -17.91 -1.38
CA TRP A 48 5.64 -16.98 -0.48
C TRP A 48 5.33 -17.24 1.00
N SER A 49 4.10 -17.64 1.31
CA SER A 49 3.71 -17.97 2.68
C SER A 49 4.42 -19.22 3.21
N VAL A 50 4.54 -20.26 2.38
CA VAL A 50 5.29 -21.47 2.71
C VAL A 50 6.79 -21.17 2.84
N ARG A 51 7.34 -20.37 1.93
CA ARG A 51 8.75 -19.97 1.98
C ARG A 51 9.11 -19.22 3.27
N LEU A 52 8.16 -18.39 3.78
CA LEU A 52 8.37 -17.64 5.02
C LEU A 52 8.27 -18.51 6.28
N ARG A 53 7.30 -19.41 6.35
CA ARG A 53 6.96 -20.15 7.56
C ARG A 53 7.35 -21.62 7.53
N GLY A 54 7.90 -22.10 6.42
CA GLY A 54 8.23 -23.52 6.22
C GLY A 54 7.02 -24.45 6.14
N LYS A 55 5.80 -23.92 6.32
CA LYS A 55 4.54 -24.66 6.24
C LYS A 55 3.40 -23.78 5.78
N LEU A 56 2.36 -24.38 5.21
CA LEU A 56 1.13 -23.69 4.87
C LEU A 56 0.39 -23.27 6.15
N ALA A 57 0.12 -21.98 6.29
CA ALA A 57 -0.67 -21.42 7.39
C ALA A 57 -1.85 -20.61 6.81
N MET A 58 -2.99 -20.67 7.46
CA MET A 58 -4.16 -19.89 7.12
C MET A 58 -4.53 -18.96 8.28
N PRO A 59 -4.89 -17.69 8.05
CA PRO A 59 -4.85 -17.00 6.75
C PRO A 59 -3.41 -16.88 6.23
N LEU A 60 -3.25 -16.75 4.90
CA LEU A 60 -1.93 -16.60 4.29
C LEU A 60 -1.27 -15.31 4.79
N PRO A 61 -0.03 -15.36 5.34
CA PRO A 61 0.66 -14.16 5.81
C PRO A 61 1.07 -13.22 4.68
N VAL A 62 1.24 -13.73 3.46
CA VAL A 62 1.49 -12.91 2.28
C VAL A 62 0.41 -13.19 1.26
N PHE A 63 -0.35 -12.16 0.90
CA PHE A 63 -1.22 -12.17 -0.27
C PHE A 63 -0.61 -11.27 -1.34
N THR A 64 -0.35 -11.79 -2.52
CA THR A 64 0.33 -11.03 -3.58
C THR A 64 -0.35 -11.23 -4.93
N HIS A 65 -0.55 -10.13 -5.65
CA HIS A 65 -1.08 -10.18 -7.02
C HIS A 65 -0.12 -10.94 -7.95
N TRP A 66 -0.65 -11.70 -8.90
CA TRP A 66 0.16 -12.56 -9.76
C TRP A 66 1.21 -11.82 -10.61
N LYS A 67 0.95 -10.55 -10.99
CA LYS A 67 1.89 -9.71 -11.72
C LYS A 67 3.02 -9.15 -10.85
N THR A 68 2.96 -9.26 -9.51
CA THR A 68 4.02 -8.76 -8.62
C THR A 68 5.34 -9.46 -8.91
N ARG A 69 6.39 -8.72 -9.14
CA ARG A 69 7.75 -9.25 -9.32
C ARG A 69 8.46 -9.27 -7.97
N TRP A 70 8.90 -10.45 -7.56
CA TRP A 70 9.68 -10.63 -6.34
C TRP A 70 11.10 -11.01 -6.71
N SER A 71 12.08 -10.26 -6.23
CA SER A 71 13.50 -10.54 -6.32
C SER A 71 14.12 -10.46 -4.93
N VAL A 72 14.21 -11.60 -4.27
CA VAL A 72 14.66 -11.71 -2.87
C VAL A 72 15.94 -12.52 -2.86
N ALA A 73 17.04 -11.91 -2.47
CA ALA A 73 18.34 -12.57 -2.36
C ALA A 73 18.29 -13.73 -1.34
N ARG A 74 19.20 -14.71 -1.47
CA ARG A 74 19.19 -15.88 -0.57
C ARG A 74 19.43 -15.52 0.89
N THR A 75 20.24 -14.50 1.14
CA THR A 75 20.61 -14.01 2.47
C THR A 75 19.74 -12.86 2.94
N ALA A 76 18.71 -12.50 2.17
CA ALA A 76 17.77 -11.46 2.55
C ALA A 76 16.73 -11.96 3.56
N ASN A 77 16.27 -11.05 4.42
CA ASN A 77 15.26 -11.33 5.42
C ASN A 77 13.92 -10.72 5.00
N LEU A 78 12.89 -11.54 4.91
CA LEU A 78 11.50 -11.11 4.77
C LEU A 78 10.74 -11.58 6.01
N ILE A 79 10.37 -10.66 6.89
CA ILE A 79 9.71 -10.94 8.16
C ILE A 79 8.30 -10.35 8.09
N VAL A 80 7.28 -11.19 8.14
CA VAL A 80 5.87 -10.78 8.17
C VAL A 80 5.24 -11.36 9.43
N ARG A 81 4.93 -10.51 10.42
CA ARG A 81 4.41 -10.95 11.72
C ARG A 81 2.94 -11.29 11.67
N ASP A 82 2.14 -10.59 10.88
CA ASP A 82 0.73 -10.89 10.65
C ASP A 82 0.43 -11.05 9.16
N ARG A 83 0.15 -9.96 8.44
CA ARG A 83 -0.27 -10.03 7.03
C ARG A 83 0.32 -8.91 6.18
N LEU A 84 0.80 -9.26 5.01
CA LEU A 84 1.20 -8.35 3.94
C LEU A 84 0.32 -8.60 2.70
N VAL A 85 -0.38 -7.58 2.24
CA VAL A 85 -1.14 -7.60 0.98
C VAL A 85 -0.41 -6.74 -0.05
N VAL A 86 -0.14 -7.29 -1.24
CA VAL A 86 0.60 -6.62 -2.31
C VAL A 86 -0.20 -6.63 -3.62
N GLY A 87 -0.36 -5.46 -4.21
CA GLY A 87 -1.01 -5.28 -5.51
C GLY A 87 -2.53 -5.28 -5.45
N ARG A 88 -3.12 -5.16 -4.26
CA ARG A 88 -4.55 -5.03 -4.05
C ARG A 88 -4.81 -4.04 -2.93
N MET A 89 -5.87 -3.27 -3.02
CA MET A 89 -6.36 -2.43 -1.92
C MET A 89 -7.77 -2.84 -1.56
N GLU A 90 -8.03 -3.02 -0.28
CA GLU A 90 -9.35 -3.41 0.24
C GLU A 90 -10.29 -2.21 0.41
N THR A 91 -9.80 -0.98 0.23
CA THR A 91 -10.58 0.25 0.41
C THR A 91 -11.20 0.74 -0.90
N GLN A 92 -12.40 1.33 -0.83
CA GLN A 92 -13.11 1.89 -1.99
C GLN A 92 -12.30 2.92 -2.79
N ILE A 93 -11.32 3.56 -2.16
CA ILE A 93 -10.44 4.56 -2.78
C ILE A 93 -9.47 3.92 -3.80
N GLY A 94 -9.14 2.63 -3.64
CA GLY A 94 -8.25 1.89 -4.55
C GLY A 94 -8.93 1.20 -5.72
N GLN A 95 -10.26 1.15 -5.75
CA GLN A 95 -11.01 0.40 -6.76
C GLN A 95 -11.24 1.14 -8.09
N ASN A 96 -10.83 2.41 -8.21
CA ASN A 96 -11.03 3.19 -9.43
C ASN A 96 -10.08 2.76 -10.55
N GLY A 97 -10.30 1.56 -11.11
CA GLY A 97 -9.89 1.20 -12.46
C GLY A 97 -8.41 0.87 -12.71
N GLN A 98 -7.56 0.85 -11.68
CA GLN A 98 -6.14 0.53 -11.86
C GLN A 98 -5.74 -0.87 -11.40
N GLU A 99 -6.70 -1.71 -11.06
CA GLU A 99 -6.42 -3.12 -10.76
C GLU A 99 -5.82 -3.81 -11.99
N GLY A 100 -4.54 -4.14 -11.87
CA GLY A 100 -3.87 -5.00 -12.85
C GLY A 100 -3.11 -4.29 -13.97
N LEU A 101 -3.07 -2.97 -14.06
CA LEU A 101 -2.28 -2.26 -15.08
C LEU A 101 -0.79 -2.19 -14.73
N ASP A 102 -0.44 -1.99 -13.46
CA ASP A 102 0.95 -1.86 -13.02
C ASP A 102 1.41 -3.03 -12.17
N SER A 103 2.54 -3.60 -12.51
CA SER A 103 3.14 -4.67 -11.73
C SER A 103 3.91 -4.09 -10.53
N ASN A 104 3.60 -4.60 -9.33
CA ASN A 104 4.43 -4.33 -8.16
C ASN A 104 5.84 -4.92 -8.33
N VAL A 105 6.80 -4.28 -7.70
CA VAL A 105 8.16 -4.79 -7.60
C VAL A 105 8.58 -4.83 -6.14
N ILE A 106 8.93 -6.00 -5.63
CA ILE A 106 9.52 -6.18 -4.31
C ILE A 106 10.92 -6.76 -4.52
N GLN A 107 11.92 -5.96 -4.25
CA GLN A 107 13.32 -6.37 -4.35
C GLN A 107 14.00 -6.23 -3.00
N ILE A 108 14.68 -7.29 -2.54
CA ILE A 108 15.47 -7.29 -1.30
C ILE A 108 16.85 -7.85 -1.63
N GLY A 109 17.86 -7.00 -1.47
CA GLY A 109 19.26 -7.34 -1.72
C GLY A 109 19.86 -8.28 -0.67
N ALA A 110 21.07 -8.73 -0.90
CA ALA A 110 21.79 -9.62 0.02
C ALA A 110 21.95 -8.99 1.40
N GLY A 111 21.60 -9.70 2.48
CA GLY A 111 21.60 -9.18 3.84
C GLY A 111 20.56 -8.11 4.13
N GLY A 112 19.79 -7.68 3.11
CA GLY A 112 18.71 -6.69 3.28
C GLY A 112 17.51 -7.27 4.02
N SER A 113 16.70 -6.41 4.65
CA SER A 113 15.55 -6.80 5.46
C SER A 113 14.29 -6.00 5.09
N LEU A 114 13.19 -6.70 4.89
CA LEU A 114 11.82 -6.15 4.86
C LEU A 114 11.05 -6.73 6.04
N GLU A 115 10.68 -5.85 6.98
CA GLU A 115 9.98 -6.20 8.21
C GLU A 115 8.59 -5.58 8.22
N ILE A 116 7.58 -6.43 8.35
CA ILE A 116 6.16 -6.05 8.41
C ILE A 116 5.62 -6.41 9.79
N ASP A 117 5.27 -5.39 10.55
CA ASP A 117 4.65 -5.54 11.86
C ASP A 117 3.13 -5.36 11.72
N GLY A 118 2.37 -6.43 11.94
CA GLY A 118 0.91 -6.43 11.81
C GLY A 118 0.41 -6.49 10.37
N PHE A 119 -0.72 -5.84 10.10
CA PHE A 119 -1.39 -5.84 8.80
C PHE A 119 -0.95 -4.64 7.95
N VAL A 120 -0.31 -4.88 6.81
CA VAL A 120 0.17 -3.84 5.88
C VAL A 120 -0.33 -4.11 4.47
N THR A 121 -0.75 -3.04 3.77
CA THR A 121 -1.17 -3.10 2.38
C THR A 121 -0.25 -2.26 1.49
N LEU A 122 0.25 -2.87 0.42
CA LEU A 122 0.96 -2.20 -0.67
C LEU A 122 0.08 -2.24 -1.92
N GLY A 123 -0.41 -1.10 -2.35
CA GLY A 123 -1.30 -0.94 -3.50
C GLY A 123 -0.68 -1.31 -4.84
N PRO A 124 -1.45 -1.19 -5.94
CA PRO A 124 -0.96 -1.49 -7.29
C PRO A 124 0.23 -0.61 -7.70
N GLY A 125 1.18 -1.15 -8.45
CA GLY A 125 2.32 -0.39 -8.98
C GLY A 125 3.38 0.01 -7.94
N VAL A 126 3.21 -0.31 -6.65
CA VAL A 126 4.17 0.03 -5.60
C VAL A 126 5.49 -0.69 -5.85
N ARG A 127 6.59 0.04 -5.67
CA ARG A 127 7.96 -0.47 -5.78
C ARG A 127 8.67 -0.35 -4.44
N VAL A 128 9.04 -1.50 -3.89
CA VAL A 128 9.88 -1.61 -2.69
C VAL A 128 11.23 -2.13 -3.11
N LEU A 129 12.25 -1.30 -2.99
CA LEU A 129 13.62 -1.59 -3.41
C LEU A 129 14.54 -1.47 -2.20
N VAL A 130 14.78 -2.57 -1.52
CA VAL A 130 15.69 -2.66 -0.38
C VAL A 130 17.05 -3.15 -0.87
N GLY A 131 18.06 -2.32 -0.68
CA GLY A 131 19.44 -2.60 -1.09
C GLY A 131 20.09 -3.69 -0.21
N PRO A 132 21.36 -4.04 -0.54
CA PRO A 132 22.16 -4.93 0.29
C PRO A 132 22.35 -4.33 1.69
N ASN A 133 22.18 -5.16 2.74
CA ASN A 133 22.31 -4.80 4.15
C ASN A 133 21.42 -3.62 4.60
N ALA A 134 20.46 -3.22 3.77
CA ALA A 134 19.50 -2.15 4.08
C ALA A 134 18.26 -2.73 4.78
N ARG A 135 17.55 -1.88 5.53
CA ARG A 135 16.37 -2.29 6.29
C ARG A 135 15.17 -1.39 5.98
N LEU A 136 14.04 -2.00 5.64
CA LEU A 136 12.73 -1.36 5.62
C LEU A 136 11.84 -2.02 6.65
N LYS A 137 11.31 -1.22 7.58
CA LYS A 137 10.29 -1.65 8.53
C LYS A 137 9.01 -0.88 8.32
N ILE A 138 7.86 -1.57 8.34
CA ILE A 138 6.53 -0.95 8.23
C ILE A 138 5.64 -1.49 9.35
N GLY A 139 5.08 -0.56 10.13
CA GLY A 139 4.23 -0.83 11.27
C GLY A 139 2.78 -1.19 10.91
N ASP A 140 2.07 -1.72 11.89
CA ASP A 140 0.71 -2.22 11.78
C ASP A 140 -0.27 -1.18 11.22
N ARG A 141 -1.24 -1.66 10.40
CA ARG A 141 -2.30 -0.87 9.79
C ARG A 141 -1.83 0.29 8.92
N SER A 142 -0.55 0.28 8.52
CA SER A 142 -0.03 1.22 7.54
C SER A 142 -0.30 0.73 6.12
N TYR A 143 -0.56 1.67 5.22
CA TYR A 143 -0.77 1.34 3.82
C TYR A 143 -0.06 2.32 2.89
N VAL A 144 0.37 1.80 1.76
CA VAL A 144 0.99 2.55 0.67
C VAL A 144 0.13 2.40 -0.57
N THR A 145 -0.40 3.51 -1.08
CA THR A 145 -1.27 3.48 -2.26
C THR A 145 -0.47 3.40 -3.57
N ALA A 146 -1.17 3.46 -4.71
CA ALA A 146 -0.61 3.10 -6.00
C ALA A 146 0.65 3.89 -6.41
N ASN A 147 1.52 3.25 -7.17
CA ASN A 147 2.70 3.80 -7.85
C ASN A 147 3.78 4.40 -6.96
N SER A 148 3.65 4.29 -5.63
CA SER A 148 4.64 4.83 -4.70
C SER A 148 5.94 4.02 -4.71
N LYS A 149 7.06 4.66 -4.37
CA LYS A 149 8.41 4.09 -4.41
C LYS A 149 9.05 4.21 -3.03
N LEU A 150 9.43 3.08 -2.46
CA LEU A 150 10.21 2.97 -1.24
C LEU A 150 11.61 2.51 -1.64
N ILE A 151 12.56 3.44 -1.70
CA ILE A 151 13.93 3.19 -2.14
C ILE A 151 14.82 3.27 -0.92
N VAL A 152 15.36 2.13 -0.51
CA VAL A 152 16.06 1.96 0.76
C VAL A 152 17.47 1.45 0.50
N LYS A 153 18.46 2.23 0.85
CA LYS A 153 19.89 1.89 0.74
C LYS A 153 20.56 1.78 2.10
N SER A 154 19.92 2.26 3.15
CA SER A 154 20.37 2.20 4.53
C SER A 154 19.24 1.71 5.45
N ASP A 155 18.42 2.61 5.96
CA ASP A 155 17.35 2.28 6.92
C ASP A 155 16.14 3.20 6.72
N VAL A 156 14.97 2.61 6.54
CA VAL A 156 13.70 3.34 6.53
C VAL A 156 12.75 2.65 7.50
N GLU A 157 12.20 3.43 8.42
CA GLU A 157 11.22 2.97 9.39
C GLU A 157 9.94 3.77 9.25
N ILE A 158 8.82 3.06 9.08
CA ILE A 158 7.47 3.62 8.99
C ILE A 158 6.68 3.05 10.14
N GLY A 159 6.13 3.92 10.97
CA GLY A 159 5.31 3.58 12.13
C GLY A 159 3.97 2.96 11.76
N SER A 160 3.12 2.78 12.76
CA SER A 160 1.79 2.19 12.61
C SER A 160 0.74 3.22 12.22
N GLY A 161 -0.33 2.80 11.53
CA GLY A 161 -1.46 3.65 11.16
C GLY A 161 -1.13 4.72 10.12
N CYS A 162 -0.04 4.58 9.37
CA CYS A 162 0.37 5.56 8.38
C CYS A 162 -0.40 5.41 7.06
N ALA A 163 -0.83 6.55 6.51
CA ALA A 163 -1.48 6.66 5.21
C ALA A 163 -0.51 7.27 4.18
N ILE A 164 0.03 6.45 3.28
CA ILE A 164 0.93 6.91 2.22
C ILE A 164 0.15 6.91 0.91
N SER A 165 -0.11 8.12 0.37
CA SER A 165 -0.92 8.34 -0.82
C SER A 165 -0.19 7.94 -2.12
N TRP A 166 -0.82 8.24 -3.28
CA TRP A 166 -0.31 7.85 -4.61
C TRP A 166 0.97 8.58 -5.00
N ASP A 167 1.83 7.91 -5.74
CA ASP A 167 3.05 8.47 -6.35
C ASP A 167 4.03 9.04 -5.33
N VAL A 168 3.97 8.64 -4.07
CA VAL A 168 4.91 9.09 -3.02
C VAL A 168 6.27 8.46 -3.23
N GLN A 169 7.34 9.21 -2.93
CA GLN A 169 8.71 8.70 -2.91
C GLN A 169 9.31 8.87 -1.52
N LEU A 170 9.79 7.76 -0.92
CA LEU A 170 10.70 7.76 0.21
C LEU A 170 12.06 7.28 -0.30
N MET A 171 13.10 8.08 -0.07
CA MET A 171 14.42 7.78 -0.59
C MET A 171 15.50 8.21 0.41
N ASP A 172 16.14 7.24 1.05
CA ASP A 172 17.17 7.44 2.07
C ASP A 172 18.58 7.65 1.50
N THR A 173 18.67 7.95 0.22
CA THR A 173 19.93 8.05 -0.53
C THR A 173 19.90 9.11 -1.63
N ASP A 174 21.03 9.76 -1.86
CA ASP A 174 21.25 10.58 -3.06
C ASP A 174 21.81 9.76 -4.25
N PHE A 175 22.12 8.47 -4.06
CA PHE A 175 22.83 7.60 -5.00
C PHE A 175 24.26 8.05 -5.35
N HIS A 176 24.52 9.35 -5.33
CA HIS A 176 25.77 9.97 -5.70
C HIS A 176 26.36 10.76 -4.53
N HIS A 177 27.67 10.90 -4.48
CA HIS A 177 28.35 11.77 -3.54
C HIS A 177 28.40 13.20 -4.08
N ILE A 178 27.85 14.16 -3.32
CA ILE A 178 27.83 15.58 -3.72
C ILE A 178 29.14 16.27 -3.35
N ALA A 179 29.77 15.86 -2.24
CA ALA A 179 31.03 16.40 -1.75
C ALA A 179 31.86 15.34 -1.04
N GLN A 180 33.18 15.54 -0.92
CA GLN A 180 34.04 14.65 -0.13
C GLN A 180 33.56 14.59 1.33
N GLY A 181 33.39 13.35 1.85
CA GLY A 181 32.95 13.10 3.22
C GLY A 181 31.45 13.25 3.48
N ALA A 182 30.66 13.69 2.51
CA ALA A 182 29.21 13.73 2.67
C ALA A 182 28.62 12.31 2.61
N GLN A 183 27.79 11.97 3.59
CA GLN A 183 27.04 10.72 3.59
C GLN A 183 25.96 10.80 2.51
N ASN A 184 25.99 9.86 1.56
CA ASN A 184 24.97 9.75 0.52
C ASN A 184 23.72 8.99 0.96
N THR A 185 23.74 8.36 2.15
CA THR A 185 22.60 7.68 2.76
C THR A 185 22.41 8.15 4.19
N GLN A 186 21.17 8.38 4.60
CA GLN A 186 20.79 8.68 5.97
C GLN A 186 19.41 8.13 6.27
N LYS A 187 19.22 7.54 7.45
CA LYS A 187 17.95 6.95 7.89
C LYS A 187 16.78 7.92 7.70
N ILE A 188 15.64 7.37 7.24
CA ILE A 188 14.34 8.04 7.29
C ILE A 188 13.50 7.39 8.40
N THR A 189 12.88 8.22 9.24
CA THR A 189 11.95 7.75 10.27
C THR A 189 10.61 8.44 10.09
N ILE A 190 9.57 7.64 9.87
CA ILE A 190 8.17 8.11 9.84
C ILE A 190 7.50 7.59 11.12
N GLY A 191 6.97 8.47 11.94
CA GLY A 191 6.26 8.15 13.16
C GLY A 191 4.93 7.44 12.91
N ASN A 192 4.12 7.35 13.96
CA ASN A 192 2.81 6.72 13.89
C ASN A 192 1.74 7.69 13.38
N ASN A 193 0.69 7.16 12.73
CA ASN A 193 -0.45 7.93 12.25
C ASN A 193 -0.04 9.15 11.40
N VAL A 194 0.98 9.00 10.56
CA VAL A 194 1.42 10.04 9.62
C VAL A 194 0.63 9.92 8.32
N TRP A 195 0.17 11.06 7.81
CA TRP A 195 -0.42 11.13 6.48
C TRP A 195 0.54 11.78 5.48
N ILE A 196 0.94 11.05 4.45
CA ILE A 196 1.76 11.56 3.35
C ILE A 196 0.91 11.69 2.11
N GLY A 197 0.67 12.94 1.69
CA GLY A 197 -0.13 13.28 0.52
C GLY A 197 0.53 12.87 -0.80
N SER A 198 -0.30 12.76 -1.83
CA SER A 198 0.12 12.28 -3.16
C SER A 198 1.28 13.09 -3.75
N ARG A 199 2.21 12.40 -4.42
CA ARG A 199 3.40 12.99 -5.06
C ARG A 199 4.37 13.68 -4.11
N ALA A 200 4.24 13.48 -2.80
CA ALA A 200 5.23 13.98 -1.86
C ALA A 200 6.54 13.18 -1.95
N MET A 201 7.64 13.85 -1.62
CA MET A 201 8.96 13.24 -1.53
C MET A 201 9.50 13.42 -0.11
N ILE A 202 9.96 12.32 0.49
CA ILE A 202 10.69 12.34 1.77
C ILE A 202 12.13 11.95 1.47
N LEU A 203 13.05 12.85 1.74
CA LEU A 203 14.46 12.66 1.43
C LEU A 203 15.24 12.11 2.63
N LYS A 204 16.44 11.67 2.37
CA LYS A 204 17.35 11.08 3.36
C LYS A 204 17.50 11.94 4.61
N GLY A 205 17.63 11.29 5.76
CA GLY A 205 17.88 11.94 7.05
C GLY A 205 16.65 12.54 7.71
N VAL A 206 15.48 12.54 7.07
CA VAL A 206 14.26 13.17 7.60
C VAL A 206 13.59 12.29 8.64
N THR A 207 13.22 12.92 9.76
CA THR A 207 12.31 12.37 10.77
C THR A 207 10.98 13.09 10.70
N VAL A 208 9.89 12.33 10.53
CA VAL A 208 8.52 12.84 10.58
C VAL A 208 7.84 12.34 11.85
N GLY A 209 7.45 13.26 12.73
CA GLY A 209 6.84 12.94 14.01
C GLY A 209 5.42 12.44 13.90
N ASP A 210 4.93 11.80 14.97
CA ASP A 210 3.61 11.19 15.05
C ASP A 210 2.48 12.16 14.68
N GLY A 211 1.50 11.69 13.92
CA GLY A 211 0.33 12.47 13.53
C GLY A 211 0.59 13.62 12.56
N ALA A 212 1.81 13.79 12.08
CA ALA A 212 2.13 14.83 11.10
C ALA A 212 1.46 14.57 9.75
N VAL A 213 1.27 15.64 8.99
CA VAL A 213 0.70 15.62 7.64
C VAL A 213 1.67 16.26 6.66
N ILE A 214 2.04 15.51 5.65
CA ILE A 214 2.82 16.00 4.52
C ILE A 214 1.85 16.28 3.39
N ALA A 215 1.71 17.53 2.99
CA ALA A 215 0.80 17.92 1.92
C ALA A 215 1.21 17.32 0.56
N ALA A 216 0.23 17.18 -0.33
CA ALA A 216 0.48 16.67 -1.67
C ALA A 216 1.55 17.52 -2.41
N GLY A 217 2.46 16.84 -3.11
CA GLY A 217 3.55 17.48 -3.86
C GLY A 217 4.67 18.10 -3.00
N ALA A 218 4.64 17.96 -1.68
CA ALA A 218 5.67 18.52 -0.83
C ALA A 218 7.01 17.77 -0.96
N VAL A 219 8.12 18.49 -0.92
CA VAL A 219 9.47 17.94 -0.89
C VAL A 219 10.08 18.20 0.49
N VAL A 220 10.12 17.15 1.31
CA VAL A 220 10.56 17.22 2.70
C VAL A 220 12.04 16.96 2.79
N THR A 221 12.79 18.00 3.22
CA THR A 221 14.25 17.99 3.34
C THR A 221 14.73 18.25 4.76
N LYS A 222 13.81 18.44 5.71
CA LYS A 222 14.08 18.68 7.14
C LYS A 222 13.04 17.94 7.97
N ASP A 223 13.36 17.73 9.22
CA ASP A 223 12.46 17.09 10.17
C ASP A 223 11.13 17.84 10.30
N VAL A 224 10.07 17.07 10.52
CA VAL A 224 8.71 17.55 10.74
C VAL A 224 8.28 17.09 12.13
N ALA A 225 7.95 18.04 13.00
CA ALA A 225 7.53 17.69 14.35
C ALA A 225 6.14 17.03 14.37
N ALA A 226 5.85 16.33 15.46
CA ALA A 226 4.56 15.67 15.64
C ALA A 226 3.40 16.66 15.51
N GLY A 227 2.33 16.25 14.83
CA GLY A 227 1.12 17.03 14.60
C GLY A 227 1.30 18.28 13.73
N GLN A 228 2.42 18.44 13.03
CA GLN A 228 2.59 19.53 12.05
C GLN A 228 2.05 19.17 10.67
N VAL A 229 1.57 20.17 9.94
CA VAL A 229 1.33 20.10 8.50
C VAL A 229 2.42 20.86 7.78
N VAL A 230 3.11 20.19 6.85
CA VAL A 230 4.10 20.83 5.98
C VAL A 230 3.68 20.75 4.52
N ALA A 231 4.02 21.80 3.76
CA ALA A 231 3.68 21.90 2.33
C ALA A 231 4.77 22.63 1.54
N GLY A 232 4.80 22.41 0.23
CA GLY A 232 5.67 23.13 -0.71
C GLY A 232 6.97 22.41 -1.04
N ASN A 233 7.79 23.04 -1.88
CA ASN A 233 9.11 22.60 -2.31
C ASN A 233 10.12 23.77 -2.20
N PRO A 234 11.05 23.71 -1.23
CA PRO A 234 11.11 22.77 -0.12
C PRO A 234 9.96 22.97 0.87
N ALA A 235 9.56 21.88 1.53
CA ALA A 235 8.45 21.89 2.49
C ALA A 235 8.68 22.84 3.67
N ARG A 236 7.62 23.55 4.07
CA ARG A 236 7.60 24.44 5.23
C ARG A 236 6.36 24.16 6.06
N VAL A 237 6.43 24.41 7.36
CA VAL A 237 5.29 24.30 8.27
C VAL A 237 4.23 25.31 7.85
N VAL A 238 3.01 24.84 7.63
CA VAL A 238 1.85 25.67 7.28
C VAL A 238 0.77 25.62 8.35
N LYS A 239 0.78 24.59 9.20
CA LYS A 239 -0.13 24.46 10.34
C LYS A 239 0.51 23.61 11.43
N GLU A 240 0.17 23.89 12.66
CA GLU A 240 0.60 23.15 13.84
C GLU A 240 -0.58 22.55 14.59
N GLN A 241 -0.31 21.56 15.44
CA GLN A 241 -1.28 20.93 16.34
C GLN A 241 -2.52 20.37 15.61
N VAL A 242 -2.30 19.68 14.49
CA VAL A 242 -3.39 19.00 13.78
C VAL A 242 -3.54 17.55 14.24
N ARG A 243 -4.75 17.07 14.14
CA ARG A 243 -5.08 15.65 14.19
C ARG A 243 -5.87 15.31 12.94
N TRP A 244 -5.34 14.43 12.12
CA TRP A 244 -6.10 13.86 11.02
C TRP A 244 -6.71 12.51 11.42
N VAL A 245 -7.77 12.12 10.75
CA VAL A 245 -8.45 10.83 10.95
C VAL A 245 -8.48 10.13 9.59
N PRO A 246 -8.12 8.83 9.51
CA PRO A 246 -8.14 8.04 8.27
C PRO A 246 -9.55 7.86 7.72
#